data_40877240147b2793142d765adb555342
#
_entry.id   40877240147b2793142d765adb555342
#
_cell.length_a   1.000
_cell.length_b   1.000
_cell.length_c   1.000
_cell.angle_alpha   90.00
_cell.angle_beta   90.00
_cell.angle_gamma   90.00
#
_symmetry.space_group_name_H-M   'P 1'
#
loop_
_entity.id
_entity.type
_entity.pdbx_description
1 polymer ?
#
loop_
_entity_poly.entity_id
_entity_poly.type
_entity_poly.pdbx_seq_one_letter_code
_entity_poly.pdbx_strand_id
1 'polypeptide(L)'
;SNVFRACFIDPYQGEKMANYAVEKLSAKTAAVFYQTGNDYSEGLMNAFVAKAAELGLEIVDTEAFAEGDKDFKAQMTNIAAADPDVVFAPIYYAEAGLAITAARAAGCDAVFMGGDGFGSVKNYASAEDLEGSVYCSGYAPGTDSVKQFEEDYKAAYNVDEIPNMFAPLAYDAAMLLCEGLKAAEEQGLSAGTEEYKQAVIDAIKNMNGTEGITGSYSFDEYNNPIKPVAIIELTGGDEVYQEMF
;
A
#
# COMPACT_ATOMS: atom_id res chain seq x y z
N SER A 1 15.13 19.67 1.55
CA SER A 1 13.73 19.58 1.13
C SER A 1 12.80 19.89 2.30
N ASN A 2 11.67 20.50 2.04
CA ASN A 2 10.60 20.80 2.99
C ASN A 2 9.32 20.00 2.68
N VAL A 3 9.44 18.96 1.85
CA VAL A 3 8.36 18.04 1.53
C VAL A 3 8.56 16.75 2.32
N PHE A 4 7.53 16.33 3.04
CA PHE A 4 7.46 15.09 3.82
C PHE A 4 6.22 14.30 3.39
N ARG A 5 6.20 13.02 3.66
CA ARG A 5 5.04 12.16 3.44
C ARG A 5 4.81 11.24 4.64
N ALA A 6 3.56 10.90 4.91
CA ALA A 6 3.21 9.91 5.92
C ALA A 6 3.05 8.49 5.34
N CYS A 7 2.86 8.39 4.00
CA CYS A 7 2.84 7.11 3.26
C CYS A 7 4.26 6.69 2.85
N PHE A 8 4.49 5.40 2.69
CA PHE A 8 5.73 4.88 2.10
C PHE A 8 5.79 5.15 0.59
N ILE A 9 6.95 4.90 -0.03
CA ILE A 9 7.16 5.07 -1.47
C ILE A 9 6.81 3.79 -2.25
N ASP A 10 6.46 3.94 -3.52
CA ASP A 10 6.05 2.83 -4.39
C ASP A 10 7.11 1.72 -4.51
N PRO A 11 8.41 2.00 -4.75
CA PRO A 11 9.42 0.96 -4.80
C PRO A 11 9.49 0.09 -3.54
N TYR A 12 9.31 0.70 -2.37
CA TYR A 12 9.30 -0.02 -1.09
C TYR A 12 8.18 -1.06 -1.02
N GLN A 13 6.98 -0.72 -1.53
CA GLN A 13 5.86 -1.65 -1.61
C GLN A 13 6.20 -2.85 -2.49
N GLY A 14 6.74 -2.62 -3.70
CA GLY A 14 7.13 -3.68 -4.62
C GLY A 14 8.15 -4.64 -4.02
N GLU A 15 9.19 -4.10 -3.37
CA GLU A 15 10.19 -4.91 -2.66
C GLU A 15 9.58 -5.73 -1.53
N LYS A 16 8.71 -5.12 -0.71
CA LYS A 16 8.03 -5.80 0.40
C LYS A 16 7.13 -6.93 -0.09
N MET A 17 6.38 -6.72 -1.16
CA MET A 17 5.50 -7.76 -1.69
C MET A 17 6.28 -8.91 -2.33
N ALA A 18 7.45 -8.67 -2.94
CA ALA A 18 8.33 -9.74 -3.40
C ALA A 18 8.90 -10.58 -2.24
N ASN A 19 9.34 -9.92 -1.15
CA ASN A 19 9.76 -10.62 0.06
C ASN A 19 8.61 -11.45 0.65
N TYR A 20 7.40 -10.86 0.74
CA TYR A 20 6.21 -11.54 1.26
C TYR A 20 5.85 -12.78 0.44
N ALA A 21 5.89 -12.69 -0.90
CA ALA A 21 5.66 -13.83 -1.79
C ALA A 21 6.57 -15.02 -1.45
N VAL A 22 7.87 -14.77 -1.26
CA VAL A 22 8.84 -15.83 -0.97
C VAL A 22 8.77 -16.29 0.48
N GLU A 23 8.79 -15.36 1.44
CA GLU A 23 8.95 -15.69 2.86
C GLU A 23 7.66 -16.23 3.50
N LYS A 24 6.50 -15.72 3.09
CA LYS A 24 5.22 -16.06 3.70
C LYS A 24 4.37 -17.01 2.85
N LEU A 25 4.33 -16.75 1.54
CA LEU A 25 3.56 -17.60 0.62
C LEU A 25 4.38 -18.77 0.05
N SER A 26 5.71 -18.79 0.28
CA SER A 26 6.62 -19.81 -0.25
C SER A 26 6.57 -19.92 -1.79
N ALA A 27 6.23 -18.83 -2.47
CA ALA A 27 6.11 -18.76 -3.92
C ALA A 27 7.48 -18.97 -4.59
N LYS A 28 7.48 -19.66 -5.71
CA LYS A 28 8.65 -19.91 -6.57
C LYS A 28 8.49 -19.23 -7.92
N THR A 29 7.23 -19.04 -8.35
CA THR A 29 6.86 -18.43 -9.62
C THR A 29 5.88 -17.29 -9.38
N ALA A 30 6.03 -16.22 -10.17
CA ALA A 30 5.12 -15.09 -10.16
C ALA A 30 4.80 -14.64 -11.58
N ALA A 31 3.56 -14.21 -11.81
CA ALA A 31 3.23 -13.38 -12.94
C ALA A 31 3.05 -11.92 -12.49
N VAL A 32 3.19 -10.99 -13.42
CA VAL A 32 2.98 -9.56 -13.17
C VAL A 32 1.91 -9.03 -14.12
N PHE A 33 0.98 -8.24 -13.57
CA PHE A 33 -0.05 -7.56 -14.36
C PHE A 33 -0.09 -6.07 -13.99
N TYR A 34 0.27 -5.16 -14.92
CA TYR A 34 0.45 -3.76 -14.61
C TYR A 34 -0.15 -2.82 -15.65
N GLN A 35 -0.36 -1.55 -15.26
CA GLN A 35 -0.83 -0.49 -16.14
C GLN A 35 0.35 0.27 -16.75
N THR A 36 0.45 0.30 -18.08
CA THR A 36 1.48 1.06 -18.81
C THR A 36 1.22 2.57 -18.72
N GLY A 37 2.30 3.35 -18.62
CA GLY A 37 2.24 4.81 -18.54
C GLY A 37 1.71 5.35 -17.21
N ASN A 38 1.62 4.50 -16.18
CA ASN A 38 1.23 4.87 -14.83
C ASN A 38 2.45 4.72 -13.90
N ASP A 39 2.97 5.84 -13.40
CA ASP A 39 4.19 5.87 -12.57
C ASP A 39 4.09 4.99 -11.32
N TYR A 40 2.91 4.93 -10.66
CA TYR A 40 2.65 4.05 -9.52
C TYR A 40 2.78 2.58 -9.92
N SER A 41 2.04 2.17 -10.95
CA SER A 41 2.00 0.77 -11.40
C SER A 41 3.38 0.28 -11.88
N GLU A 42 4.04 1.09 -12.71
CA GLU A 42 5.38 0.77 -13.22
C GLU A 42 6.44 0.82 -12.12
N GLY A 43 6.34 1.76 -11.17
CA GLY A 43 7.27 1.89 -10.05
C GLY A 43 7.26 0.66 -9.14
N LEU A 44 6.06 0.20 -8.75
CA LEU A 44 5.90 -1.03 -7.96
C LEU A 44 6.36 -2.26 -8.75
N MET A 45 5.94 -2.39 -10.02
CA MET A 45 6.30 -3.51 -10.89
C MET A 45 7.81 -3.65 -11.01
N ASN A 46 8.51 -2.56 -11.34
CA ASN A 46 9.96 -2.57 -11.50
C ASN A 46 10.68 -2.99 -10.20
N ALA A 47 10.25 -2.48 -9.05
CA ALA A 47 10.82 -2.83 -7.76
C ALA A 47 10.55 -4.30 -7.38
N PHE A 48 9.34 -4.79 -7.63
CA PHE A 48 8.98 -6.20 -7.40
C PHE A 48 9.84 -7.13 -8.25
N VAL A 49 9.95 -6.88 -9.56
CA VAL A 49 10.74 -7.72 -10.50
C VAL A 49 12.22 -7.71 -10.13
N ALA A 50 12.78 -6.54 -9.79
CA ALA A 50 14.17 -6.46 -9.35
C ALA A 50 14.41 -7.27 -8.07
N LYS A 51 13.52 -7.15 -7.08
CA LYS A 51 13.63 -7.91 -5.82
C LYS A 51 13.37 -9.41 -6.04
N ALA A 52 12.42 -9.78 -6.88
CA ALA A 52 12.16 -11.18 -7.26
C ALA A 52 13.41 -11.87 -7.80
N ALA A 53 14.17 -11.18 -8.67
CA ALA A 53 15.42 -11.71 -9.21
C ALA A 53 16.49 -11.94 -8.12
N GLU A 54 16.58 -11.05 -7.12
CA GLU A 54 17.49 -11.23 -5.97
C GLU A 54 17.11 -12.43 -5.09
N LEU A 55 15.80 -12.68 -4.95
CA LEU A 55 15.24 -13.73 -4.10
C LEU A 55 15.15 -15.10 -4.82
N GLY A 56 15.36 -15.15 -6.13
CA GLY A 56 15.17 -16.34 -6.94
C GLY A 56 13.70 -16.69 -7.19
N LEU A 57 12.80 -15.71 -7.09
CA LEU A 57 11.41 -15.82 -7.50
C LEU A 57 11.35 -15.62 -9.02
N GLU A 58 10.93 -16.66 -9.75
CA GLU A 58 10.88 -16.65 -11.21
C GLU A 58 9.66 -15.88 -11.71
N ILE A 59 9.86 -14.89 -12.59
CA ILE A 59 8.75 -14.22 -13.28
C ILE A 59 8.44 -15.02 -14.54
N VAL A 60 7.30 -15.75 -14.53
CA VAL A 60 6.90 -16.66 -15.61
C VAL A 60 6.07 -15.98 -16.69
N ASP A 61 5.41 -14.85 -16.36
CA ASP A 61 4.66 -14.06 -17.33
C ASP A 61 4.58 -12.59 -16.90
N THR A 62 4.44 -11.69 -17.86
CA THR A 62 4.25 -10.26 -17.64
C THR A 62 3.27 -9.70 -18.65
N GLU A 63 2.10 -9.32 -18.17
CA GLU A 63 1.01 -8.77 -18.96
C GLU A 63 0.74 -7.31 -18.57
N ALA A 64 0.29 -6.55 -19.53
CA ALA A 64 0.03 -5.12 -19.35
C ALA A 64 -1.29 -4.68 -19.98
N PHE A 65 -1.78 -3.52 -19.51
CA PHE A 65 -2.94 -2.85 -20.09
C PHE A 65 -2.73 -1.34 -20.14
N ALA A 66 -3.53 -0.64 -20.94
CA ALA A 66 -3.49 0.82 -21.04
C ALA A 66 -4.62 1.45 -20.22
N GLU A 67 -4.45 2.74 -19.89
CA GLU A 67 -5.48 3.51 -19.20
C GLU A 67 -6.82 3.43 -19.94
N GLY A 68 -7.89 3.13 -19.20
CA GLY A 68 -9.25 3.00 -19.72
C GLY A 68 -9.64 1.60 -20.19
N ASP A 69 -8.71 0.66 -20.27
CA ASP A 69 -9.03 -0.76 -20.55
C ASP A 69 -9.84 -1.36 -19.39
N LYS A 70 -10.82 -2.22 -19.75
CA LYS A 70 -11.71 -2.88 -18.77
C LYS A 70 -11.98 -4.34 -19.08
N ASP A 71 -11.42 -4.89 -20.14
CA ASP A 71 -11.50 -6.31 -20.50
C ASP A 71 -10.10 -6.92 -20.49
N PHE A 72 -9.83 -7.74 -19.51
CA PHE A 72 -8.52 -8.33 -19.23
C PHE A 72 -8.49 -9.84 -19.51
N LYS A 73 -9.51 -10.38 -20.19
CA LYS A 73 -9.63 -11.82 -20.43
C LYS A 73 -8.44 -12.43 -21.17
N ALA A 74 -7.89 -11.70 -22.14
CA ALA A 74 -6.73 -12.19 -22.92
C ALA A 74 -5.49 -12.30 -22.02
N GLN A 75 -5.18 -11.25 -21.26
CA GLN A 75 -4.05 -11.22 -20.33
C GLN A 75 -4.20 -12.29 -19.24
N MET A 76 -5.38 -12.39 -18.64
CA MET A 76 -5.63 -13.37 -17.58
C MET A 76 -5.64 -14.81 -18.10
N THR A 77 -5.98 -15.05 -19.37
CA THR A 77 -5.82 -16.37 -20.00
C THR A 77 -4.35 -16.74 -20.16
N ASN A 78 -3.49 -15.78 -20.53
CA ASN A 78 -2.05 -16.01 -20.65
C ASN A 78 -1.45 -16.30 -19.26
N ILE A 79 -1.77 -15.47 -18.25
CA ILE A 79 -1.33 -15.68 -16.88
C ILE A 79 -1.78 -17.05 -16.34
N ALA A 80 -3.05 -17.42 -16.54
CA ALA A 80 -3.55 -18.74 -16.15
C ALA A 80 -2.79 -19.88 -16.82
N ALA A 81 -2.43 -19.74 -18.10
CA ALA A 81 -1.66 -20.76 -18.84
C ALA A 81 -0.20 -20.86 -18.36
N ALA A 82 0.35 -19.79 -17.78
CA ALA A 82 1.70 -19.79 -17.17
C ALA A 82 1.72 -20.44 -15.78
N ASP A 83 0.56 -20.66 -15.15
CA ASP A 83 0.37 -21.34 -13.86
C ASP A 83 1.30 -20.83 -12.74
N PRO A 84 1.29 -19.51 -12.42
CA PRO A 84 2.13 -18.94 -11.37
C PRO A 84 1.59 -19.27 -9.97
N ASP A 85 2.50 -19.31 -8.96
CA ASP A 85 2.09 -19.38 -7.55
C ASP A 85 1.38 -18.10 -7.10
N VAL A 86 1.85 -16.94 -7.59
CA VAL A 86 1.30 -15.62 -7.25
C VAL A 86 1.18 -14.73 -8.49
N VAL A 87 0.21 -13.81 -8.48
CA VAL A 87 0.10 -12.73 -9.48
C VAL A 87 0.29 -11.39 -8.76
N PHE A 88 1.39 -10.69 -9.02
CA PHE A 88 1.57 -9.34 -8.53
C PHE A 88 0.91 -8.34 -9.48
N ALA A 89 -0.11 -7.65 -8.98
CA ALA A 89 -0.91 -6.71 -9.75
C ALA A 89 -0.88 -5.32 -9.08
N PRO A 90 0.18 -4.51 -9.31
CA PRO A 90 0.29 -3.16 -8.75
C PRO A 90 -0.61 -2.18 -9.51
N ILE A 91 -1.92 -2.30 -9.31
CA ILE A 91 -2.96 -1.54 -9.98
C ILE A 91 -4.02 -1.08 -8.97
N TYR A 92 -4.97 -0.26 -9.38
CA TYR A 92 -6.02 0.21 -8.48
C TYR A 92 -7.19 -0.77 -8.39
N TYR A 93 -7.93 -0.67 -7.31
CA TYR A 93 -9.02 -1.55 -6.88
C TYR A 93 -10.04 -1.89 -7.98
N ALA A 94 -10.40 -0.93 -8.83
CA ALA A 94 -11.42 -1.15 -9.86
C ALA A 94 -10.93 -2.11 -10.95
N GLU A 95 -9.73 -1.88 -11.47
CA GLU A 95 -9.07 -2.73 -12.45
C GLU A 95 -8.64 -4.07 -11.81
N ALA A 96 -8.20 -4.04 -10.54
CA ALA A 96 -7.85 -5.25 -9.78
C ALA A 96 -9.05 -6.21 -9.66
N GLY A 97 -10.23 -5.71 -9.28
CA GLY A 97 -11.44 -6.52 -9.21
C GLY A 97 -11.80 -7.17 -10.55
N LEU A 98 -11.73 -6.40 -11.65
CA LEU A 98 -11.99 -6.91 -12.99
C LEU A 98 -10.97 -7.97 -13.43
N ALA A 99 -9.68 -7.75 -13.12
CA ALA A 99 -8.60 -8.67 -13.46
C ALA A 99 -8.73 -9.98 -12.68
N ILE A 100 -8.97 -9.92 -11.38
CA ILE A 100 -9.13 -11.10 -10.53
C ILE A 100 -10.33 -11.93 -10.99
N THR A 101 -11.49 -11.29 -11.22
CA THR A 101 -12.67 -12.01 -11.77
C THR A 101 -12.37 -12.67 -13.11
N ALA A 102 -11.67 -12.00 -14.03
CA ALA A 102 -11.28 -12.58 -15.30
C ALA A 102 -10.30 -13.74 -15.14
N ALA A 103 -9.35 -13.66 -14.20
CA ALA A 103 -8.39 -14.71 -13.89
C ALA A 103 -9.09 -15.96 -13.34
N ARG A 104 -9.99 -15.82 -12.38
CA ARG A 104 -10.78 -16.94 -11.84
C ARG A 104 -11.62 -17.61 -12.93
N ALA A 105 -12.25 -16.80 -13.80
CA ALA A 105 -12.99 -17.33 -14.96
C ALA A 105 -12.09 -18.08 -15.96
N ALA A 106 -10.79 -17.75 -16.03
CA ALA A 106 -9.80 -18.44 -16.84
C ALA A 106 -9.18 -19.68 -16.14
N GLY A 107 -9.58 -19.96 -14.89
CA GLY A 107 -9.06 -21.08 -14.09
C GLY A 107 -7.72 -20.81 -13.41
N CYS A 108 -7.38 -19.56 -13.18
CA CYS A 108 -6.19 -19.18 -12.43
C CYS A 108 -6.48 -19.20 -10.91
N ASP A 109 -5.82 -20.10 -10.18
CA ASP A 109 -5.96 -20.25 -8.73
C ASP A 109 -4.85 -19.50 -7.94
N ALA A 110 -3.93 -18.81 -8.62
CA ALA A 110 -2.84 -18.06 -8.02
C ALA A 110 -3.33 -17.04 -6.99
N VAL A 111 -2.49 -16.79 -5.95
CA VAL A 111 -2.74 -15.72 -4.99
C VAL A 111 -2.48 -14.37 -5.65
N PHE A 112 -3.50 -13.51 -5.72
CA PHE A 112 -3.32 -12.14 -6.18
C PHE A 112 -2.71 -11.27 -5.09
N MET A 113 -1.70 -10.50 -5.47
CA MET A 113 -0.96 -9.62 -4.58
C MET A 113 -0.98 -8.19 -5.12
N GLY A 114 -1.30 -7.23 -4.27
CA GLY A 114 -1.35 -5.81 -4.65
C GLY A 114 -0.45 -4.92 -3.81
N GLY A 115 -0.32 -3.68 -4.25
CA GLY A 115 0.10 -2.55 -3.42
C GLY A 115 -1.10 -1.92 -2.71
N ASP A 116 -0.88 -0.76 -2.12
CA ASP A 116 -1.92 0.02 -1.40
C ASP A 116 -3.11 0.43 -2.28
N GLY A 117 -2.93 0.45 -3.61
CA GLY A 117 -4.00 0.67 -4.59
C GLY A 117 -5.12 -0.37 -4.57
N PHE A 118 -4.92 -1.54 -3.91
CA PHE A 118 -5.97 -2.55 -3.73
C PHE A 118 -7.01 -2.16 -2.68
N GLY A 119 -6.71 -1.22 -1.79
CA GLY A 119 -7.65 -0.80 -0.75
C GLY A 119 -9.05 -0.51 -1.30
N SER A 120 -10.07 -1.19 -0.78
CA SER A 120 -11.47 -1.20 -1.24
C SER A 120 -11.78 -2.12 -2.43
N VAL A 121 -10.88 -3.01 -2.86
CA VAL A 121 -11.12 -3.99 -3.94
C VAL A 121 -12.33 -4.90 -3.67
N LYS A 122 -12.68 -5.11 -2.41
CA LYS A 122 -13.86 -5.87 -1.98
C LYS A 122 -15.18 -5.38 -2.59
N ASN A 123 -15.23 -4.13 -3.05
CA ASN A 123 -16.40 -3.54 -3.67
C ASN A 123 -16.48 -3.77 -5.19
N TYR A 124 -15.48 -4.43 -5.80
CA TYR A 124 -15.32 -4.52 -7.25
C TYR A 124 -15.27 -5.94 -7.80
N ALA A 125 -15.23 -6.95 -6.93
CA ALA A 125 -15.34 -8.36 -7.31
C ALA A 125 -16.07 -9.15 -6.22
N SER A 126 -16.42 -10.39 -6.51
CA SER A 126 -17.10 -11.26 -5.54
C SER A 126 -16.14 -11.68 -4.42
N ALA A 127 -16.69 -11.94 -3.22
CA ALA A 127 -15.90 -12.49 -2.11
C ALA A 127 -15.17 -13.78 -2.49
N GLU A 128 -15.81 -14.64 -3.30
CA GLU A 128 -15.24 -15.90 -3.77
C GLU A 128 -14.02 -15.67 -4.67
N ASP A 129 -14.09 -14.71 -5.62
CA ASP A 129 -12.99 -14.41 -6.53
C ASP A 129 -11.78 -13.82 -5.78
N LEU A 130 -12.05 -12.99 -4.76
CA LEU A 130 -11.03 -12.27 -3.99
C LEU A 130 -10.38 -13.11 -2.90
N GLU A 131 -10.99 -14.22 -2.48
CA GLU A 131 -10.53 -15.02 -1.35
C GLU A 131 -9.04 -15.36 -1.43
N GLY A 132 -8.31 -15.08 -0.33
CA GLY A 132 -6.87 -15.32 -0.22
C GLY A 132 -5.98 -14.30 -0.94
N SER A 133 -6.55 -13.30 -1.62
CA SER A 133 -5.74 -12.19 -2.19
C SER A 133 -5.18 -11.32 -1.08
N VAL A 134 -3.98 -10.78 -1.26
CA VAL A 134 -3.30 -9.97 -0.24
C VAL A 134 -2.78 -8.64 -0.81
N TYR A 135 -2.67 -7.63 0.02
CA TYR A 135 -2.01 -6.38 -0.37
C TYR A 135 -1.32 -5.70 0.82
N CYS A 136 -0.37 -4.82 0.54
CA CYS A 136 0.25 -4.02 1.57
C CYS A 136 -0.47 -2.68 1.76
N SER A 137 -0.55 -2.24 3.02
CA SER A 137 -1.21 -1.00 3.41
C SER A 137 -0.34 -0.23 4.41
N GLY A 138 -0.43 1.09 4.37
CA GLY A 138 0.14 1.97 5.40
C GLY A 138 -0.69 2.03 6.70
N TYR A 139 -1.76 1.27 6.78
CA TYR A 139 -2.75 1.28 7.85
C TYR A 139 -3.19 -0.14 8.19
N ALA A 140 -3.26 -0.44 9.47
CA ALA A 140 -3.69 -1.74 10.02
C ALA A 140 -5.07 -1.58 10.67
N PRO A 141 -6.17 -1.85 9.96
CA PRO A 141 -7.53 -1.66 10.47
C PRO A 141 -7.82 -2.53 11.70
N GLY A 142 -8.59 -1.98 12.64
CA GLY A 142 -9.05 -2.68 13.83
C GLY A 142 -7.99 -2.91 14.92
N THR A 143 -6.76 -2.45 14.76
CA THR A 143 -5.73 -2.51 15.80
C THR A 143 -5.97 -1.46 16.88
N ASP A 144 -5.45 -1.70 18.09
CA ASP A 144 -5.67 -0.80 19.23
C ASP A 144 -5.21 0.64 18.96
N SER A 145 -4.15 0.83 18.17
CA SER A 145 -3.60 2.16 17.84
C SER A 145 -4.55 3.02 17.00
N VAL A 146 -5.38 2.42 16.16
CA VAL A 146 -6.27 3.13 15.24
C VAL A 146 -7.73 3.14 15.69
N LYS A 147 -8.09 2.30 16.66
CA LYS A 147 -9.49 2.09 17.07
C LYS A 147 -10.23 3.38 17.44
N GLN A 148 -9.62 4.24 18.25
CA GLN A 148 -10.24 5.50 18.62
C GLN A 148 -10.45 6.42 17.42
N PHE A 149 -9.47 6.49 16.51
CA PHE A 149 -9.58 7.25 15.26
C PHE A 149 -10.73 6.71 14.40
N GLU A 150 -10.85 5.38 14.27
CA GLU A 150 -11.92 4.76 13.47
C GLU A 150 -13.31 5.11 14.03
N GLU A 151 -13.49 5.03 15.36
CA GLU A 151 -14.73 5.39 16.03
C GLU A 151 -15.08 6.87 15.81
N ASP A 152 -14.12 7.76 16.04
CA ASP A 152 -14.30 9.20 15.88
C ASP A 152 -14.58 9.59 14.43
N TYR A 153 -13.89 8.98 13.46
CA TYR A 153 -14.10 9.22 12.04
C TYR A 153 -15.51 8.79 11.60
N LYS A 154 -15.92 7.57 11.98
CA LYS A 154 -17.26 7.05 11.68
C LYS A 154 -18.35 7.96 12.25
N ALA A 155 -18.18 8.42 13.48
CA ALA A 155 -19.12 9.32 14.13
C ALA A 155 -19.16 10.70 13.45
N ALA A 156 -18.00 11.26 13.11
CA ALA A 156 -17.89 12.60 12.52
C ALA A 156 -18.47 12.69 11.10
N TYR A 157 -18.29 11.64 10.29
CA TYR A 157 -18.71 11.60 8.90
C TYR A 157 -20.00 10.78 8.66
N ASN A 158 -20.57 10.16 9.70
CA ASN A 158 -21.75 9.31 9.64
C ASN A 158 -21.61 8.18 8.60
N VAL A 159 -20.48 7.46 8.66
CA VAL A 159 -20.14 6.32 7.81
C VAL A 159 -19.91 5.06 8.66
N ASP A 160 -20.08 3.89 8.06
CA ASP A 160 -19.95 2.62 8.76
C ASP A 160 -18.50 2.12 8.82
N GLU A 161 -17.66 2.55 7.88
CA GLU A 161 -16.26 2.14 7.78
C GLU A 161 -15.33 3.28 7.33
N ILE A 162 -14.03 3.11 7.57
CA ILE A 162 -12.98 3.99 7.01
C ILE A 162 -12.84 3.67 5.53
N PRO A 163 -12.91 4.68 4.63
CA PRO A 163 -12.96 4.42 3.18
C PRO A 163 -11.67 3.78 2.64
N ASN A 164 -10.52 4.13 3.20
CA ASN A 164 -9.21 3.61 2.83
C ASN A 164 -8.13 4.12 3.80
N MET A 165 -6.87 3.74 3.57
CA MET A 165 -5.72 4.12 4.40
C MET A 165 -5.38 5.62 4.38
N PHE A 166 -5.85 6.40 3.41
CA PHE A 166 -5.49 7.81 3.29
C PHE A 166 -6.05 8.67 4.43
N ALA A 167 -7.21 8.31 4.98
CA ALA A 167 -7.79 9.03 6.11
C ALA A 167 -6.90 8.95 7.38
N PRO A 168 -6.49 7.77 7.89
CA PRO A 168 -5.57 7.69 9.04
C PRO A 168 -4.17 8.22 8.73
N LEU A 169 -3.65 8.07 7.51
CA LEU A 169 -2.36 8.64 7.13
C LEU A 169 -2.39 10.18 7.07
N ALA A 170 -3.50 10.78 6.62
CA ALA A 170 -3.67 12.23 6.65
C ALA A 170 -3.77 12.77 8.09
N TYR A 171 -4.39 12.00 8.99
CA TYR A 171 -4.41 12.31 10.41
C TYR A 171 -2.99 12.33 10.99
N ASP A 172 -2.20 11.31 10.73
CA ASP A 172 -0.79 11.26 11.16
C ASP A 172 0.03 12.42 10.55
N ALA A 173 -0.15 12.72 9.27
CA ALA A 173 0.54 13.84 8.63
C ALA A 173 0.24 15.18 9.32
N ALA A 174 -1.01 15.40 9.72
CA ALA A 174 -1.41 16.58 10.49
C ALA A 174 -0.78 16.59 11.90
N MET A 175 -0.76 15.45 12.58
CA MET A 175 -0.14 15.31 13.90
C MET A 175 1.37 15.57 13.85
N LEU A 176 2.08 15.00 12.88
CA LEU A 176 3.52 15.25 12.69
C LEU A 176 3.81 16.74 12.42
N LEU A 177 2.97 17.40 11.62
CA LEU A 177 3.07 18.84 11.40
C LEU A 177 2.85 19.62 12.71
N CYS A 178 1.84 19.26 13.50
CA CYS A 178 1.58 19.90 14.80
C CYS A 178 2.76 19.76 15.78
N GLU A 179 3.40 18.60 15.84
CA GLU A 179 4.60 18.40 16.66
C GLU A 179 5.77 19.26 16.16
N GLY A 180 5.95 19.38 14.84
CA GLY A 180 6.95 20.30 14.27
C GLY A 180 6.69 21.78 14.62
N LEU A 181 5.43 22.24 14.51
CA LEU A 181 5.02 23.59 14.87
C LEU A 181 5.26 23.88 16.36
N LYS A 182 4.86 22.95 17.22
CA LYS A 182 5.05 23.04 18.66
C LYS A 182 6.53 23.15 19.04
N ALA A 183 7.39 22.35 18.41
CA ALA A 183 8.83 22.42 18.65
C ALA A 183 9.44 23.79 18.26
N ALA A 184 8.93 24.44 17.22
CA ALA A 184 9.36 25.79 16.82
C ALA A 184 8.85 26.86 17.80
N GLU A 185 7.62 26.74 18.30
CA GLU A 185 7.05 27.64 19.29
C GLU A 185 7.78 27.55 20.66
N GLU A 186 8.15 26.34 21.08
CA GLU A 186 8.94 26.11 22.29
C GLU A 186 10.33 26.78 22.24
N GLN A 187 10.87 27.05 21.05
CA GLN A 187 12.10 27.83 20.86
C GLN A 187 11.85 29.34 20.90
N GLY A 188 10.61 29.78 21.08
CA GLY A 188 10.25 31.20 21.15
C GLY A 188 10.31 31.93 19.79
N LEU A 189 10.28 31.16 18.66
CA LEU A 189 10.34 31.73 17.33
C LEU A 189 9.00 32.30 16.91
N SER A 190 9.03 33.37 16.09
CA SER A 190 7.81 34.02 15.61
C SER A 190 7.29 33.35 14.35
N ALA A 191 6.02 32.94 14.37
CA ALA A 191 5.36 32.33 13.21
C ALA A 191 5.49 33.17 11.93
N GLY A 192 5.77 32.51 10.81
CA GLY A 192 5.93 33.13 9.51
C GLY A 192 7.36 33.58 9.15
N THR A 193 8.29 33.61 10.09
CA THR A 193 9.71 33.88 9.81
C THR A 193 10.40 32.67 9.17
N GLU A 194 11.52 32.89 8.49
CA GLU A 194 12.28 31.79 7.87
C GLU A 194 12.90 30.86 8.95
N GLU A 195 13.31 31.44 10.08
CA GLU A 195 13.82 30.69 11.23
C GLU A 195 12.74 29.74 11.80
N TYR A 196 11.49 30.22 11.90
CA TYR A 196 10.36 29.40 12.35
C TYR A 196 10.12 28.23 11.39
N LYS A 197 10.05 28.52 10.07
CA LYS A 197 9.84 27.49 9.04
C LYS A 197 10.93 26.44 9.06
N GLN A 198 12.20 26.87 9.17
CA GLN A 198 13.32 25.95 9.25
C GLN A 198 13.29 25.09 10.51
N ALA A 199 12.92 25.67 11.66
CA ALA A 199 12.78 24.94 12.92
C ALA A 199 11.68 23.83 12.81
N VAL A 200 10.55 24.13 12.14
CA VAL A 200 9.50 23.11 11.87
C VAL A 200 10.04 21.99 10.98
N ILE A 201 10.74 22.33 9.90
CA ILE A 201 11.34 21.34 8.97
C ILE A 201 12.33 20.45 9.73
N ASP A 202 13.23 21.06 10.50
CA ASP A 202 14.26 20.34 11.24
C ASP A 202 13.65 19.46 12.33
N ALA A 203 12.59 19.91 13.01
CA ALA A 203 11.89 19.12 14.00
C ALA A 203 11.26 17.87 13.39
N ILE A 204 10.57 18.01 12.26
CA ILE A 204 9.97 16.84 11.56
C ILE A 204 11.06 15.92 11.04
N LYS A 205 12.09 16.45 10.38
CA LYS A 205 13.18 15.65 9.80
C LYS A 205 13.93 14.83 10.85
N ASN A 206 14.07 15.34 12.08
CA ASN A 206 14.78 14.69 13.16
C ASN A 206 13.85 13.80 14.05
N MET A 207 12.60 13.60 13.67
CA MET A 207 11.74 12.64 14.36
C MET A 207 12.35 11.26 14.30
N ASN A 208 12.36 10.57 15.44
CA ASN A 208 12.91 9.24 15.55
C ASN A 208 12.04 8.41 16.50
N GLY A 209 11.18 7.59 15.94
CA GLY A 209 10.21 6.81 16.68
C GLY A 209 9.03 7.64 17.21
N THR A 210 8.64 8.72 16.51
CA THR A 210 7.45 9.50 16.89
C THR A 210 6.20 8.70 16.59
N GLU A 211 5.41 8.42 17.63
CA GLU A 211 4.22 7.58 17.50
C GLU A 211 3.09 8.32 16.78
N GLY A 212 2.59 7.71 15.71
CA GLY A 212 1.34 8.02 15.03
C GLY A 212 0.33 6.90 15.23
N ILE A 213 -0.89 7.08 14.75
CA ILE A 213 -1.91 6.02 14.81
C ILE A 213 -1.63 4.89 13.81
N THR A 214 -0.95 5.18 12.70
CA THR A 214 -0.59 4.18 11.68
C THR A 214 0.82 3.61 11.86
N GLY A 215 1.47 3.87 12.98
CA GLY A 215 2.80 3.40 13.34
C GLY A 215 3.76 4.50 13.73
N SER A 216 4.98 4.09 14.04
CA SER A 216 6.05 4.98 14.49
C SER A 216 6.77 5.60 13.29
N TYR A 217 7.07 6.90 13.38
CA TYR A 217 7.69 7.68 12.30
C TYR A 217 9.15 8.01 12.61
N SER A 218 10.01 7.63 11.67
CA SER A 218 11.36 8.13 11.46
C SER A 218 11.49 8.42 9.97
N PHE A 219 12.38 9.34 9.59
CA PHE A 219 12.53 9.73 8.19
C PHE A 219 13.93 9.44 7.67
N ASP A 220 14.01 9.02 6.39
CA ASP A 220 15.27 8.88 5.67
C ASP A 220 15.82 10.27 5.20
N GLU A 221 16.95 10.25 4.51
CA GLU A 221 17.57 11.47 3.96
C GLU A 221 16.71 12.21 2.92
N TYR A 222 15.72 11.53 2.32
CA TYR A 222 14.78 12.07 1.35
C TYR A 222 13.43 12.46 1.96
N ASN A 223 13.28 12.37 3.29
CA ASN A 223 12.05 12.61 4.05
C ASN A 223 10.92 11.58 3.77
N ASN A 224 11.31 10.35 3.40
CA ASN A 224 10.37 9.24 3.35
C ASN A 224 10.29 8.57 4.72
N PRO A 225 9.09 8.13 5.15
CA PRO A 225 8.96 7.44 6.43
C PRO A 225 9.56 6.03 6.36
N ILE A 226 10.27 5.66 7.42
CA ILE A 226 10.81 4.31 7.63
C ILE A 226 9.83 3.61 8.57
N LYS A 227 8.96 2.78 8.02
CA LYS A 227 7.95 2.04 8.79
C LYS A 227 7.60 0.72 8.08
N PRO A 228 7.18 -0.32 8.83
CA PRO A 228 6.71 -1.56 8.22
C PRO A 228 5.40 -1.34 7.47
N VAL A 229 5.03 -2.30 6.62
CA VAL A 229 3.73 -2.34 5.95
C VAL A 229 2.77 -3.24 6.72
N ALA A 230 1.50 -2.88 6.75
CA ALA A 230 0.45 -3.80 7.16
C ALA A 230 0.10 -4.71 5.98
N ILE A 231 0.00 -6.01 6.22
CA ILE A 231 -0.54 -6.96 5.24
C ILE A 231 -2.02 -7.14 5.51
N ILE A 232 -2.80 -6.93 4.46
CA ILE A 232 -4.25 -7.10 4.45
C ILE A 232 -4.59 -8.28 3.55
N GLU A 233 -5.41 -9.20 4.03
CA GLU A 233 -5.93 -10.33 3.27
C GLU A 233 -7.43 -10.17 3.03
N LEU A 234 -7.85 -10.51 1.83
CA LEU A 234 -9.26 -10.61 1.45
C LEU A 234 -9.76 -11.97 1.90
N THR A 235 -10.59 -12.00 2.94
CA THR A 235 -11.13 -13.25 3.47
C THR A 235 -12.57 -13.06 3.95
N GLY A 236 -13.44 -14.01 3.56
CA GLY A 236 -14.87 -13.95 3.90
C GLY A 236 -15.61 -12.72 3.36
N GLY A 237 -15.05 -12.04 2.36
CA GLY A 237 -15.62 -10.83 1.76
C GLY A 237 -15.17 -9.52 2.41
N ASP A 238 -14.26 -9.57 3.38
CA ASP A 238 -13.69 -8.40 4.05
C ASP A 238 -12.19 -8.26 3.86
N GLU A 239 -11.68 -7.05 4.10
CA GLU A 239 -10.27 -6.70 4.14
C GLU A 239 -9.77 -6.84 5.59
N VAL A 240 -9.01 -7.90 5.87
CA VAL A 240 -8.63 -8.30 7.22
C VAL A 240 -7.13 -8.13 7.44
N TYR A 241 -6.75 -7.33 8.44
CA TYR A 241 -5.36 -7.18 8.85
C TYR A 241 -4.79 -8.52 9.35
N GLN A 242 -3.63 -8.90 8.82
CA GLN A 242 -2.91 -10.12 9.20
C GLN A 242 -1.72 -9.84 10.10
N GLU A 243 -0.76 -9.06 9.61
CA GLU A 243 0.49 -8.79 10.33
C GLU A 243 1.16 -7.50 9.84
N MET A 244 2.08 -6.98 10.64
CA MET A 244 3.08 -6.00 10.16
C MET A 244 4.28 -6.75 9.59
N PHE A 245 4.77 -6.30 8.42
CA PHE A 245 5.82 -6.99 7.67
C PHE A 245 7.00 -6.09 7.24
#